data_6df6eea4af2ff2eaf1afd4d1f39ad384
#
_entry.id   6df6eea4af2ff2eaf1afd4d1f39ad384
#
_cell.length_a   1.000
_cell.length_b   1.000
_cell.length_c   1.000
_cell.angle_alpha   90.00
_cell.angle_beta   90.00
_cell.angle_gamma   90.00
#
_symmetry.space_group_name_H-M   'P 1'
#
loop_
_entity.id
_entity.type
_entity.pdbx_description
1 polymer ?
#
loop_
_entity_poly.entity_id
_entity_poly.type
_entity_poly.pdbx_seq_one_letter_code
_entity_poly.pdbx_strand_id
1 'polypeptide(L)'
;MEEKILQTKKNGMVMLLLTLLGYAFTVLLFFYSIILLDESLFPGILLTILSIAYWVAGIFLFCGLKVLKPQEALVLTLFGDYIGTLKGQGFYWVNPFCTAVNPAAGTKLSQSGDVNSGETGMAALLKAGNSSSQTAESTSKKISLKMMTLNNSRQKINDCLGNPVEIGIAVIWRVTDTAKAVFNVDNYKEYLSLQCDSALRNVVRVYPYDVAPNVDTTGDGVADEGSLRGSSEVVAARIRDEIQKNVAEAGIEVVEARITYLAYAPEIAAVMLQRQQASAIIDARKMIVDGAVGMVEMALERLNENKVVELDDERKAAMVSNLLVVLCGNRDAQPIVNSGSLY
;
A
#
# COMPACT_ATOMS: atom_id res chain seq x y z
N MET A 1 -2.66 -13.92 -20.06
CA MET A 1 -1.92 -13.58 -21.31
C MET A 1 -0.44 -13.45 -20.94
N GLU A 2 0.50 -14.02 -21.71
CA GLU A 2 1.93 -13.92 -21.39
C GLU A 2 2.52 -12.65 -22.00
N GLU A 3 3.41 -12.00 -21.26
CA GLU A 3 4.05 -10.76 -21.69
C GLU A 3 5.13 -11.03 -22.75
N LYS A 4 4.97 -10.43 -23.92
CA LYS A 4 5.95 -10.47 -25.00
C LYS A 4 6.77 -9.18 -24.99
N ILE A 5 8.02 -9.27 -24.51
CA ILE A 5 8.93 -8.11 -24.50
C ILE A 5 9.51 -7.93 -25.91
N LEU A 6 9.27 -6.76 -26.50
CA LEU A 6 9.81 -6.41 -27.80
C LEU A 6 11.29 -6.01 -27.66
N GLN A 7 12.19 -6.84 -28.20
CA GLN A 7 13.62 -6.54 -28.31
C GLN A 7 13.90 -5.66 -29.52
N THR A 8 13.20 -4.52 -29.65
CA THR A 8 13.48 -3.60 -30.75
C THR A 8 14.79 -2.85 -30.49
N LYS A 9 15.65 -2.79 -31.54
CA LYS A 9 16.86 -1.98 -31.51
C LYS A 9 16.47 -0.51 -31.30
N LYS A 10 17.31 0.26 -30.59
CA LYS A 10 17.10 1.70 -30.33
C LYS A 10 17.33 2.53 -31.60
N ASN A 11 16.53 2.28 -32.64
CA ASN A 11 16.72 2.84 -33.98
C ASN A 11 16.00 4.20 -34.19
N GLY A 12 15.36 4.75 -33.16
CA GLY A 12 14.58 5.97 -33.29
C GLY A 12 15.38 7.17 -33.83
N MET A 13 16.64 7.31 -33.38
CA MET A 13 17.51 8.39 -33.86
C MET A 13 17.90 8.23 -35.34
N VAL A 14 18.22 6.98 -35.73
CA VAL A 14 18.55 6.69 -37.13
C VAL A 14 17.35 6.94 -38.04
N MET A 15 16.16 6.49 -37.64
CA MET A 15 14.93 6.70 -38.41
C MET A 15 14.55 8.18 -38.49
N LEU A 16 14.75 8.95 -37.39
CA LEU A 16 14.54 10.38 -37.40
C LEU A 16 15.47 11.10 -38.39
N LEU A 17 16.77 10.77 -38.36
CA LEU A 17 17.73 11.35 -39.29
C LEU A 17 17.39 10.98 -40.76
N LEU A 18 17.03 9.71 -40.99
CA LEU A 18 16.66 9.21 -42.32
C LEU A 18 15.40 9.91 -42.85
N THR A 19 14.39 10.11 -42.03
CA THR A 19 13.18 10.85 -42.41
C THR A 19 13.46 12.32 -42.70
N LEU A 20 14.31 12.99 -41.87
CA LEU A 20 14.71 14.38 -42.11
C LEU A 20 15.52 14.55 -43.39
N LEU A 21 16.47 13.63 -43.68
CA LEU A 21 17.23 13.62 -44.93
C LEU A 21 16.30 13.38 -46.12
N GLY A 22 15.35 12.46 -45.98
CA GLY A 22 14.35 12.23 -47.00
C GLY A 22 13.49 13.46 -47.30
N TYR A 23 13.07 14.22 -46.26
CA TYR A 23 12.37 15.49 -46.47
C TYR A 23 13.23 16.53 -47.17
N ALA A 24 14.50 16.70 -46.76
CA ALA A 24 15.41 17.63 -47.40
C ALA A 24 15.62 17.26 -48.88
N PHE A 25 15.78 15.96 -49.18
CA PHE A 25 15.94 15.49 -50.54
C PHE A 25 14.66 15.69 -51.39
N THR A 26 13.50 15.43 -50.85
CA THR A 26 12.23 15.62 -51.58
C THR A 26 11.88 17.10 -51.79
N VAL A 27 12.34 18.00 -50.92
CA VAL A 27 12.22 19.46 -51.17
C VAL A 27 13.08 19.86 -52.38
N LEU A 28 14.32 19.36 -52.47
CA LEU A 28 15.18 19.61 -53.63
C LEU A 28 14.58 19.01 -54.91
N LEU A 29 14.05 17.80 -54.84
CA LEU A 29 13.34 17.17 -55.96
C LEU A 29 12.11 17.95 -56.41
N PHE A 30 11.37 18.52 -55.48
CA PHE A 30 10.19 19.34 -55.78
C PHE A 30 10.59 20.61 -56.55
N PHE A 31 11.61 21.32 -56.16
CA PHE A 31 12.12 22.49 -56.92
C PHE A 31 12.65 22.09 -58.29
N TYR A 32 13.37 20.94 -58.38
CA TYR A 32 13.82 20.43 -59.67
C TYR A 32 12.67 20.04 -60.57
N SER A 33 11.57 19.45 -60.03
CA SER A 33 10.39 19.09 -60.82
C SER A 33 9.67 20.31 -61.40
N ILE A 34 9.67 21.45 -60.73
CA ILE A 34 9.09 22.68 -61.26
C ILE A 34 9.90 23.19 -62.46
N ILE A 35 11.23 23.11 -62.40
CA ILE A 35 12.09 23.50 -63.58
C ILE A 35 11.85 22.54 -64.75
N LEU A 36 11.69 21.27 -64.47
CA LEU A 36 11.46 20.24 -65.48
C LEU A 36 10.07 20.38 -66.17
N LEU A 37 9.09 20.99 -65.48
CA LEU A 37 7.75 21.23 -66.04
C LEU A 37 7.80 22.18 -67.26
N ASP A 38 8.80 23.08 -67.28
CA ASP A 38 9.00 24.01 -68.44
C ASP A 38 9.61 23.29 -69.66
N GLU A 39 10.42 22.23 -69.44
CA GLU A 39 11.06 21.47 -70.54
C GLU A 39 10.23 20.25 -70.98
N SER A 40 9.60 19.54 -70.06
CA SER A 40 8.83 18.33 -70.36
C SER A 40 7.72 18.09 -69.32
N LEU A 41 6.48 18.11 -69.82
CA LEU A 41 5.28 18.03 -68.94
C LEU A 41 5.16 16.69 -68.19
N PHE A 42 5.42 15.57 -68.82
CA PHE A 42 5.16 14.25 -68.23
C PHE A 42 6.08 13.90 -67.04
N PRO A 43 7.42 13.97 -67.12
CA PRO A 43 8.29 13.68 -65.98
C PRO A 43 8.20 14.71 -64.86
N GLY A 44 7.93 16.00 -65.21
CA GLY A 44 7.73 17.06 -64.20
C GLY A 44 6.52 16.78 -63.30
N ILE A 45 5.36 16.44 -63.88
CA ILE A 45 4.14 16.10 -63.15
C ILE A 45 4.37 14.85 -62.25
N LEU A 46 5.03 13.81 -62.79
CA LEU A 46 5.28 12.58 -62.02
C LEU A 46 6.13 12.84 -60.79
N LEU A 47 7.23 13.60 -60.92
CA LEU A 47 8.11 13.95 -59.79
C LEU A 47 7.41 14.83 -58.76
N THR A 48 6.56 15.74 -59.17
CA THR A 48 5.75 16.57 -58.27
C THR A 48 4.80 15.72 -57.43
N ILE A 49 4.08 14.80 -58.08
CA ILE A 49 3.16 13.87 -57.37
C ILE A 49 3.96 13.00 -56.37
N LEU A 50 5.11 12.47 -56.79
CA LEU A 50 5.93 11.62 -55.95
C LEU A 50 6.45 12.36 -54.71
N SER A 51 6.87 13.63 -54.85
CA SER A 51 7.35 14.46 -53.72
C SER A 51 6.23 14.76 -52.72
N ILE A 52 5.02 15.08 -53.21
CA ILE A 52 3.85 15.30 -52.35
C ILE A 52 3.45 14.01 -51.64
N ALA A 53 3.44 12.87 -52.33
CA ALA A 53 3.14 11.56 -51.73
C ALA A 53 4.14 11.21 -50.62
N TYR A 54 5.44 11.51 -50.81
CA TYR A 54 6.44 11.31 -49.76
C TYR A 54 6.20 12.21 -48.55
N TRP A 55 5.80 13.48 -48.73
CA TRP A 55 5.50 14.38 -47.63
C TRP A 55 4.35 13.85 -46.76
N VAL A 56 3.31 13.34 -47.37
CA VAL A 56 2.18 12.70 -46.68
C VAL A 56 2.64 11.44 -45.94
N ALA A 57 3.36 10.56 -46.62
CA ALA A 57 3.87 9.31 -46.05
C ALA A 57 4.85 9.55 -44.87
N GLY A 58 5.68 10.60 -44.96
CA GLY A 58 6.63 10.96 -43.94
C GLY A 58 6.00 11.39 -42.61
N ILE A 59 4.82 12.00 -42.64
CA ILE A 59 4.06 12.34 -41.44
C ILE A 59 3.73 11.06 -40.65
N PHE A 60 3.31 10.00 -41.35
CA PHE A 60 3.04 8.72 -40.70
C PHE A 60 4.29 8.10 -40.11
N LEU A 61 5.47 8.25 -40.73
CA LEU A 61 6.73 7.75 -40.18
C LEU A 61 7.10 8.43 -38.85
N PHE A 62 6.83 9.74 -38.72
CA PHE A 62 7.04 10.45 -37.42
C PHE A 62 6.13 9.96 -36.31
N CYS A 63 4.89 9.52 -36.60
CA CYS A 63 3.97 8.97 -35.61
C CYS A 63 4.51 7.69 -34.95
N GLY A 64 5.41 6.95 -35.61
CA GLY A 64 6.06 5.76 -35.09
C GLY A 64 7.16 6.02 -34.06
N LEU A 65 7.61 7.26 -33.88
CA LEU A 65 8.68 7.61 -32.93
C LEU A 65 8.13 7.65 -31.50
N LYS A 66 8.72 6.85 -30.61
CA LYS A 66 8.32 6.74 -29.20
C LYS A 66 9.56 6.89 -28.29
N VAL A 67 9.45 7.76 -27.28
CA VAL A 67 10.48 7.97 -26.28
C VAL A 67 10.03 7.33 -24.98
N LEU A 68 10.84 6.43 -24.41
CA LEU A 68 10.63 5.84 -23.10
C LEU A 68 11.70 6.33 -22.12
N LYS A 69 11.24 6.73 -20.93
CA LYS A 69 12.13 7.06 -19.79
C LYS A 69 12.50 5.77 -19.04
N PRO A 70 13.51 5.83 -18.16
CA PRO A 70 13.82 4.73 -17.24
C PRO A 70 12.59 4.33 -16.43
N GLN A 71 12.36 3.02 -16.27
CA GLN A 71 11.23 2.47 -15.50
C GLN A 71 9.84 2.86 -16.08
N GLU A 72 9.75 3.06 -17.39
CA GLU A 72 8.50 3.17 -18.13
C GLU A 72 8.35 2.01 -19.10
N ALA A 73 7.12 1.54 -19.28
CA ALA A 73 6.76 0.55 -20.29
C ALA A 73 5.64 1.08 -21.18
N LEU A 74 5.59 0.59 -22.40
CA LEU A 74 4.56 0.92 -23.36
C LEU A 74 3.98 -0.36 -23.97
N VAL A 75 2.73 -0.64 -23.69
CA VAL A 75 1.99 -1.77 -24.25
C VAL A 75 1.44 -1.38 -25.62
N LEU A 76 1.79 -2.13 -26.66
CA LEU A 76 1.46 -1.84 -28.05
C LEU A 76 0.46 -2.85 -28.60
N THR A 77 -0.60 -2.32 -29.22
CA THR A 77 -1.59 -3.08 -29.95
C THR A 77 -1.65 -2.61 -31.40
N LEU A 78 -1.89 -3.51 -32.33
CA LEU A 78 -2.12 -3.21 -33.74
C LEU A 78 -3.50 -3.75 -34.13
N PHE A 79 -4.41 -2.86 -34.50
CA PHE A 79 -5.80 -3.20 -34.88
C PHE A 79 -6.54 -4.08 -33.86
N GLY A 80 -6.16 -3.97 -32.55
CA GLY A 80 -6.74 -4.77 -31.46
C GLY A 80 -5.86 -5.92 -30.99
N ASP A 81 -4.95 -6.41 -31.82
CA ASP A 81 -4.06 -7.51 -31.44
C ASP A 81 -2.86 -7.03 -30.62
N TYR A 82 -2.53 -7.75 -29.55
CA TYR A 82 -1.36 -7.47 -28.73
C TYR A 82 -0.07 -7.89 -29.45
N ILE A 83 0.77 -6.92 -29.81
CA ILE A 83 2.07 -7.16 -30.45
C ILE A 83 3.14 -7.44 -29.40
N GLY A 84 3.15 -6.65 -28.36
CA GLY A 84 4.15 -6.75 -27.28
C GLY A 84 4.32 -5.46 -26.51
N THR A 85 5.18 -5.53 -25.49
CA THR A 85 5.51 -4.42 -24.59
C THR A 85 6.93 -3.95 -24.84
N LEU A 86 7.09 -2.63 -24.99
CA LEU A 86 8.40 -1.98 -24.95
C LEU A 86 8.78 -1.71 -23.51
N LYS A 87 9.84 -2.37 -23.02
CA LYS A 87 10.46 -2.12 -21.73
C LYS A 87 11.88 -1.58 -21.92
N GLY A 88 12.25 -0.60 -21.10
CA GLY A 88 13.59 -0.02 -21.08
C GLY A 88 13.65 1.37 -21.68
N GLN A 89 14.65 2.12 -21.23
CA GLN A 89 14.88 3.50 -21.66
C GLN A 89 15.42 3.56 -23.09
N GLY A 90 14.91 4.49 -23.87
CA GLY A 90 15.46 4.73 -25.20
C GLY A 90 14.49 5.46 -26.11
N PHE A 91 15.00 5.72 -27.33
CA PHE A 91 14.25 6.26 -28.44
C PHE A 91 14.04 5.17 -29.46
N TYR A 92 12.79 4.80 -29.65
CA TYR A 92 12.37 3.68 -30.49
C TYR A 92 11.55 4.15 -31.66
N TRP A 93 11.69 3.47 -32.77
CA TRP A 93 10.75 3.55 -33.86
C TRP A 93 9.95 2.26 -33.91
N VAL A 94 8.63 2.38 -33.88
CA VAL A 94 7.67 1.27 -33.97
C VAL A 94 6.73 1.52 -35.12
N ASN A 95 6.00 0.50 -35.55
CA ASN A 95 5.01 0.65 -36.59
C ASN A 95 4.05 1.82 -36.27
N PRO A 96 3.90 2.81 -37.16
CA PRO A 96 3.08 4.00 -36.88
C PRO A 96 1.60 3.69 -36.59
N PHE A 97 1.09 2.55 -37.06
CA PHE A 97 -0.27 2.10 -36.82
C PHE A 97 -0.47 1.46 -35.42
N CYS A 98 0.63 1.23 -34.66
CA CYS A 98 0.52 0.72 -33.31
C CYS A 98 0.00 1.78 -32.35
N THR A 99 -1.04 1.40 -31.62
CA THR A 99 -1.62 2.23 -30.55
C THR A 99 -1.09 1.78 -29.20
N ALA A 100 -0.82 2.75 -28.32
CA ALA A 100 -0.46 2.47 -26.94
C ALA A 100 -1.73 2.36 -26.09
N VAL A 101 -1.82 1.34 -25.25
CA VAL A 101 -2.98 1.07 -24.39
C VAL A 101 -2.55 1.14 -22.93
N ASN A 102 -3.27 1.95 -22.14
CA ASN A 102 -3.17 1.99 -20.68
C ASN A 102 -4.55 2.37 -20.14
N PRO A 103 -5.36 1.42 -19.70
CA PRO A 103 -6.71 1.68 -19.21
C PRO A 103 -6.71 2.51 -17.90
N ALA A 104 -5.67 2.39 -17.09
CA ALA A 104 -5.54 3.11 -15.84
C ALA A 104 -4.87 4.50 -15.97
N ALA A 105 -4.72 5.02 -17.20
CA ALA A 105 -4.02 6.29 -17.45
C ALA A 105 -4.68 7.49 -16.76
N GLY A 106 -6.02 7.52 -16.65
CA GLY A 106 -6.80 8.59 -16.01
C GLY A 106 -7.01 8.41 -14.50
N THR A 107 -6.66 7.25 -13.93
CA THR A 107 -6.95 6.96 -12.54
C THR A 107 -5.83 7.46 -11.64
N LYS A 108 -6.16 8.39 -10.75
CA LYS A 108 -5.30 8.81 -9.64
C LYS A 108 -5.71 7.98 -8.42
N LEU A 109 -4.75 7.24 -7.85
CA LEU A 109 -4.96 6.57 -6.56
C LEU A 109 -5.05 7.66 -5.49
N SER A 110 -6.16 7.71 -4.77
CA SER A 110 -6.35 8.65 -3.67
C SER A 110 -5.24 8.45 -2.64
N GLN A 111 -4.41 9.45 -2.46
CA GLN A 111 -3.54 9.49 -1.29
C GLN A 111 -4.41 9.90 -0.10
N SER A 112 -4.33 9.24 1.03
CA SER A 112 -5.11 9.55 2.24
C SER A 112 -4.61 10.83 2.93
N GLY A 113 -4.42 11.87 2.18
CA GLY A 113 -4.26 13.25 2.62
C GLY A 113 -5.30 14.15 1.97
N ASP A 114 -5.93 13.64 0.92
CA ASP A 114 -7.09 14.23 0.27
C ASP A 114 -8.38 13.75 0.95
N VAL A 115 -8.51 14.07 2.23
CA VAL A 115 -9.83 14.29 2.77
C VAL A 115 -10.29 15.59 2.12
N ASN A 116 -10.86 15.49 0.94
CA ASN A 116 -11.83 16.46 0.46
C ASN A 116 -13.01 16.37 1.43
N SER A 117 -12.83 16.95 2.62
CA SER A 117 -13.93 17.40 3.45
C SER A 117 -14.80 18.23 2.51
N GLY A 118 -15.96 17.67 2.15
CA GLY A 118 -17.03 18.23 1.36
C GLY A 118 -16.98 19.73 1.09
N GLU A 119 -16.14 20.18 0.20
CA GLU A 119 -16.33 21.43 -0.48
C GLU A 119 -17.45 21.21 -1.49
N THR A 120 -18.64 21.43 -1.00
CA THR A 120 -19.90 21.52 -1.72
C THR A 120 -19.68 22.31 -3.02
N GLY A 121 -20.19 21.77 -4.13
CA GLY A 121 -20.00 22.18 -5.52
C GLY A 121 -19.99 23.65 -5.93
N MET A 122 -20.16 24.61 -5.03
CA MET A 122 -20.11 26.05 -5.30
C MET A 122 -18.67 26.59 -5.30
N ALA A 123 -17.78 26.08 -4.44
CA ALA A 123 -16.38 26.48 -4.41
C ALA A 123 -15.56 25.86 -5.57
N ALA A 124 -15.94 24.69 -6.03
CA ALA A 124 -15.37 24.05 -7.22
C ALA A 124 -15.72 24.83 -8.49
N LEU A 125 -16.93 25.37 -8.60
CA LEU A 125 -17.37 26.18 -9.75
C LEU A 125 -16.66 27.53 -9.83
N LEU A 126 -16.38 28.16 -8.70
CA LEU A 126 -15.65 29.44 -8.63
C LEU A 126 -14.14 29.28 -8.93
N LYS A 127 -13.54 28.11 -8.63
CA LYS A 127 -12.16 27.81 -9.00
C LYS A 127 -11.99 27.45 -10.48
N ALA A 128 -13.03 26.94 -11.13
CA ALA A 128 -13.00 26.62 -12.57
C ALA A 128 -12.97 27.86 -13.47
N GLY A 129 -13.36 29.03 -12.94
CA GLY A 129 -13.39 30.29 -13.70
C GLY A 129 -12.05 31.03 -13.80
N ASN A 130 -11.01 30.66 -13.05
CA ASN A 130 -9.77 31.44 -12.97
C ASN A 130 -8.47 30.63 -13.16
N SER A 131 -8.53 29.42 -13.69
CA SER A 131 -7.33 28.58 -13.94
C SER A 131 -7.22 28.24 -15.42
N SER A 132 -6.82 29.21 -16.22
CA SER A 132 -6.37 29.02 -17.61
C SER A 132 -4.93 28.49 -17.73
N SER A 133 -4.43 27.76 -16.70
CA SER A 133 -3.15 27.06 -16.74
C SER A 133 -3.16 25.73 -15.96
N GLN A 134 -4.27 24.98 -16.00
CA GLN A 134 -4.12 23.55 -15.86
C GLN A 134 -3.48 23.05 -17.15
N THR A 135 -2.15 22.88 -17.12
CA THR A 135 -1.46 21.98 -18.01
C THR A 135 -2.35 20.73 -18.08
N ALA A 136 -2.98 20.51 -19.22
CA ALA A 136 -3.56 19.23 -19.55
C ALA A 136 -2.41 18.24 -19.37
N GLU A 137 -2.31 17.61 -18.19
CA GLU A 137 -1.49 16.42 -18.01
C GLU A 137 -2.04 15.44 -19.05
N SER A 138 -1.37 15.43 -20.20
CA SER A 138 -1.68 14.52 -21.27
C SER A 138 -1.67 13.14 -20.64
N THR A 139 -2.83 12.52 -20.58
CA THR A 139 -3.05 11.21 -19.96
C THR A 139 -2.04 10.26 -20.59
N SER A 140 -0.90 10.09 -19.92
CA SER A 140 0.22 9.34 -20.48
C SER A 140 -0.20 7.88 -20.60
N LYS A 141 -0.24 7.36 -21.83
CA LYS A 141 -0.50 5.95 -22.08
C LYS A 141 0.64 5.02 -21.66
N LYS A 142 1.68 5.57 -21.04
CA LYS A 142 2.81 4.81 -20.50
C LYS A 142 2.48 4.25 -19.14
N ILE A 143 3.00 3.07 -18.85
CA ILE A 143 2.86 2.39 -17.56
C ILE A 143 4.15 2.61 -16.76
N SER A 144 4.03 3.06 -15.53
CA SER A 144 5.17 3.17 -14.61
C SER A 144 5.49 1.80 -14.03
N LEU A 145 6.76 1.41 -14.10
CA LEU A 145 7.30 0.21 -13.45
C LEU A 145 7.98 0.56 -12.10
N LYS A 146 7.94 1.82 -11.69
CA LYS A 146 8.49 2.28 -10.41
C LYS A 146 7.66 1.72 -9.27
N MET A 147 8.26 1.66 -8.09
CA MET A 147 7.50 1.46 -6.87
C MET A 147 6.53 2.62 -6.66
N MET A 148 5.29 2.27 -6.42
CA MET A 148 4.19 3.20 -6.17
C MET A 148 3.60 2.90 -4.79
N THR A 149 3.06 3.91 -4.13
CA THR A 149 2.41 3.76 -2.84
C THR A 149 0.92 4.01 -2.99
N LEU A 150 0.14 3.02 -2.61
CA LEU A 150 -1.30 3.16 -2.40
C LEU A 150 -1.51 3.41 -0.91
N ASN A 151 -2.08 4.55 -0.57
CA ASN A 151 -2.53 4.81 0.78
C ASN A 151 -4.05 4.64 0.82
N ASN A 152 -4.47 3.53 1.42
CA ASN A 152 -5.87 3.19 1.48
C ASN A 152 -6.57 3.98 2.59
N SER A 153 -7.79 4.46 2.32
CA SER A 153 -8.56 5.25 3.29
C SER A 153 -8.87 4.41 4.53
N ARG A 154 -9.06 5.10 5.66
CA ARG A 154 -9.48 4.46 6.90
C ARG A 154 -10.80 3.73 6.71
N GLN A 155 -10.85 2.48 7.11
CA GLN A 155 -12.04 1.65 7.05
C GLN A 155 -12.47 1.26 8.46
N LYS A 156 -13.76 1.22 8.68
CA LYS A 156 -14.36 0.69 9.89
C LYS A 156 -14.65 -0.79 9.70
N ILE A 157 -14.01 -1.62 10.49
CA ILE A 157 -14.08 -3.08 10.40
C ILE A 157 -14.25 -3.62 11.83
N ASN A 158 -15.01 -4.69 12.01
CA ASN A 158 -15.09 -5.36 13.29
C ASN A 158 -13.92 -6.34 13.45
N ASP A 159 -13.30 -6.33 14.62
CA ASP A 159 -12.29 -7.29 15.02
C ASP A 159 -12.91 -8.69 15.29
N CYS A 160 -12.11 -9.69 15.69
CA CYS A 160 -12.60 -11.03 15.97
C CYS A 160 -13.58 -11.09 17.17
N LEU A 161 -13.55 -10.10 18.05
CA LEU A 161 -14.45 -9.95 19.21
C LEU A 161 -15.73 -9.18 18.87
N GLY A 162 -15.85 -8.68 17.64
CA GLY A 162 -16.98 -7.85 17.20
C GLY A 162 -16.84 -6.37 17.53
N ASN A 163 -15.69 -5.90 18.03
CA ASN A 163 -15.47 -4.49 18.31
C ASN A 163 -15.17 -3.74 17.01
N PRO A 164 -15.84 -2.61 16.74
CA PRO A 164 -15.54 -1.79 15.56
C PRO A 164 -14.21 -1.05 15.75
N VAL A 165 -13.28 -1.30 14.82
CA VAL A 165 -11.97 -0.65 14.75
C VAL A 165 -11.86 0.13 13.44
N GLU A 166 -11.15 1.24 13.48
CA GLU A 166 -10.75 2.01 12.30
C GLU A 166 -9.32 1.69 11.97
N ILE A 167 -9.09 1.21 10.75
CA ILE A 167 -7.77 0.82 10.28
C ILE A 167 -7.51 1.40 8.90
N GLY A 168 -6.28 1.88 8.70
CA GLY A 168 -5.76 2.33 7.41
C GLY A 168 -4.44 1.65 7.10
N ILE A 169 -4.20 1.38 5.82
CA ILE A 169 -2.96 0.74 5.36
C ILE A 169 -2.31 1.54 4.24
N ALA A 170 -0.99 1.48 4.18
CA ALA A 170 -0.21 1.88 3.02
C ALA A 170 0.39 0.64 2.37
N VAL A 171 0.22 0.52 1.07
CA VAL A 171 0.71 -0.62 0.28
C VAL A 171 1.72 -0.12 -0.74
N ILE A 172 2.93 -0.65 -0.70
CA ILE A 172 3.99 -0.40 -1.68
C ILE A 172 3.93 -1.49 -2.72
N TRP A 173 3.77 -1.12 -3.98
CA TRP A 173 3.54 -2.04 -5.07
C TRP A 173 4.20 -1.58 -6.36
N ARG A 174 4.35 -2.49 -7.33
CA ARG A 174 4.84 -2.21 -8.67
C ARG A 174 4.18 -3.14 -9.70
N VAL A 175 4.18 -2.71 -10.97
CA VAL A 175 3.76 -3.55 -12.08
C VAL A 175 4.96 -4.37 -12.55
N THR A 176 4.83 -5.69 -12.55
CA THR A 176 5.86 -6.64 -13.05
C THR A 176 5.52 -7.15 -14.44
N ASP A 177 4.25 -7.49 -14.67
CA ASP A 177 3.73 -7.96 -15.96
C ASP A 177 2.71 -6.96 -16.50
N THR A 178 3.13 -6.18 -17.49
CA THR A 178 2.30 -5.13 -18.07
C THR A 178 1.19 -5.67 -18.96
N ALA A 179 1.37 -6.85 -19.55
CA ALA A 179 0.32 -7.48 -20.38
C ALA A 179 -0.84 -7.94 -19.50
N LYS A 180 -0.54 -8.59 -18.35
CA LYS A 180 -1.57 -8.96 -17.39
C LYS A 180 -2.26 -7.73 -16.81
N ALA A 181 -1.53 -6.68 -16.47
CA ALA A 181 -2.08 -5.45 -15.90
C ALA A 181 -3.04 -4.71 -16.85
N VAL A 182 -2.85 -4.85 -18.18
CA VAL A 182 -3.67 -4.15 -19.18
C VAL A 182 -4.83 -4.99 -19.68
N PHE A 183 -4.64 -6.31 -19.81
CA PHE A 183 -5.60 -7.17 -20.50
C PHE A 183 -6.36 -8.14 -19.62
N ASN A 184 -5.87 -8.45 -18.38
CA ASN A 184 -6.60 -9.32 -17.48
C ASN A 184 -7.59 -8.56 -16.61
N VAL A 185 -7.39 -7.24 -16.40
CA VAL A 185 -8.25 -6.37 -15.59
C VAL A 185 -8.49 -5.05 -16.29
N ASP A 186 -9.69 -4.50 -16.16
CA ASP A 186 -10.05 -3.23 -16.82
C ASP A 186 -9.23 -2.05 -16.28
N ASN A 187 -9.04 -1.98 -14.98
CA ASN A 187 -8.26 -0.93 -14.32
C ASN A 187 -7.45 -1.53 -13.17
N TYR A 188 -6.19 -1.80 -13.41
CA TYR A 188 -5.32 -2.45 -12.43
C TYR A 188 -5.11 -1.63 -11.15
N LYS A 189 -5.22 -0.30 -11.20
CA LYS A 189 -5.09 0.55 -10.01
C LYS A 189 -6.33 0.45 -9.11
N GLU A 190 -7.50 0.54 -9.71
CA GLU A 190 -8.76 0.41 -9.00
C GLU A 190 -8.94 -1.02 -8.47
N TYR A 191 -8.58 -2.00 -9.28
CA TYR A 191 -8.56 -3.40 -8.88
C TYR A 191 -7.69 -3.63 -7.64
N LEU A 192 -6.46 -3.09 -7.62
CA LEU A 192 -5.57 -3.15 -6.47
C LEU A 192 -6.22 -2.53 -5.22
N SER A 193 -6.82 -1.35 -5.34
CA SER A 193 -7.48 -0.69 -4.21
C SER A 193 -8.60 -1.54 -3.62
N LEU A 194 -9.46 -2.12 -4.47
CA LEU A 194 -10.54 -3.01 -4.03
C LEU A 194 -10.02 -4.30 -3.37
N GLN A 195 -8.93 -4.88 -3.91
CA GLN A 195 -8.31 -6.07 -3.32
C GLN A 195 -7.63 -5.74 -1.97
N CYS A 196 -7.06 -4.56 -1.82
CA CYS A 196 -6.53 -4.09 -0.53
C CYS A 196 -7.65 -3.98 0.51
N ASP A 197 -8.80 -3.43 0.15
CA ASP A 197 -9.97 -3.32 1.04
C ASP A 197 -10.48 -4.70 1.46
N SER A 198 -10.57 -5.62 0.53
CA SER A 198 -11.04 -6.98 0.78
C SER A 198 -10.08 -7.76 1.68
N ALA A 199 -8.78 -7.74 1.37
CA ALA A 199 -7.75 -8.42 2.13
C ALA A 199 -7.65 -7.86 3.56
N LEU A 200 -7.69 -6.52 3.71
CA LEU A 200 -7.70 -5.87 5.01
C LEU A 200 -8.86 -6.35 5.88
N ARG A 201 -10.07 -6.39 5.30
CA ARG A 201 -11.27 -6.86 6.00
C ARG A 201 -11.17 -8.33 6.41
N ASN A 202 -10.63 -9.19 5.54
CA ASN A 202 -10.47 -10.60 5.82
C ASN A 202 -9.48 -10.85 6.96
N VAL A 203 -8.34 -10.16 6.95
CA VAL A 203 -7.30 -10.35 7.96
C VAL A 203 -7.71 -9.75 9.31
N VAL A 204 -8.25 -8.51 9.33
CA VAL A 204 -8.64 -7.83 10.58
C VAL A 204 -9.68 -8.61 11.36
N ARG A 205 -10.60 -9.30 10.69
CA ARG A 205 -11.64 -10.13 11.35
C ARG A 205 -11.09 -11.32 12.13
N VAL A 206 -9.85 -11.72 11.91
CA VAL A 206 -9.21 -12.86 12.59
C VAL A 206 -8.51 -12.42 13.87
N TYR A 207 -8.04 -11.18 13.93
CA TYR A 207 -7.26 -10.66 15.06
C TYR A 207 -8.10 -9.80 16.00
N PRO A 208 -7.89 -9.90 17.35
CA PRO A 208 -8.41 -8.89 18.29
C PRO A 208 -7.61 -7.60 18.17
N TYR A 209 -8.22 -6.46 18.50
CA TYR A 209 -7.53 -5.17 18.52
C TYR A 209 -6.37 -5.17 19.51
N ASP A 210 -6.61 -5.67 20.74
CA ASP A 210 -5.64 -5.75 21.83
C ASP A 210 -5.56 -7.20 22.31
N VAL A 211 -4.61 -7.50 23.20
CA VAL A 211 -4.38 -8.84 23.71
C VAL A 211 -5.68 -9.43 24.27
N ALA A 212 -6.08 -10.57 23.74
CA ALA A 212 -7.23 -11.32 24.21
C ALA A 212 -6.79 -12.76 24.49
N PRO A 213 -6.69 -13.17 25.76
CA PRO A 213 -6.33 -14.52 26.13
C PRO A 213 -7.35 -15.53 25.56
N ASN A 214 -6.86 -16.67 25.12
CA ASN A 214 -7.67 -17.76 24.52
C ASN A 214 -8.25 -17.47 23.14
N VAL A 215 -7.67 -16.58 22.34
CA VAL A 215 -8.01 -16.38 20.92
C VAL A 215 -6.93 -17.01 20.06
N ASP A 216 -7.31 -17.96 19.20
CA ASP A 216 -6.45 -18.52 18.18
C ASP A 216 -6.49 -17.61 16.94
N THR A 217 -5.39 -16.91 16.64
CA THR A 217 -5.25 -16.00 15.50
C THR A 217 -4.53 -16.66 14.33
N THR A 218 -3.84 -17.78 14.57
CA THR A 218 -3.10 -18.53 13.55
C THR A 218 -3.96 -19.58 12.86
N GLY A 219 -4.99 -20.08 13.56
CA GLY A 219 -5.87 -21.15 13.08
C GLY A 219 -5.28 -22.56 13.22
N ASP A 220 -4.27 -22.72 14.08
CA ASP A 220 -3.62 -24.00 14.37
C ASP A 220 -4.28 -24.77 15.54
N GLY A 221 -5.31 -24.20 16.13
CA GLY A 221 -6.05 -24.76 17.27
C GLY A 221 -5.43 -24.44 18.64
N VAL A 222 -4.34 -23.68 18.66
CA VAL A 222 -3.70 -23.22 19.89
C VAL A 222 -3.96 -21.72 20.05
N ALA A 223 -4.46 -21.34 21.23
CA ALA A 223 -4.67 -19.91 21.50
C ALA A 223 -3.34 -19.18 21.56
N ASP A 224 -3.18 -18.15 20.77
CA ASP A 224 -2.02 -17.26 20.75
C ASP A 224 -2.39 -15.86 21.25
N GLU A 225 -1.39 -15.09 21.67
CA GLU A 225 -1.57 -13.71 22.13
C GLU A 225 -1.48 -12.68 20.99
N GLY A 226 -1.66 -13.09 19.72
CA GLY A 226 -1.60 -12.20 18.58
C GLY A 226 -2.69 -11.13 18.63
N SER A 227 -2.32 -9.87 18.36
CA SER A 227 -3.28 -8.77 18.28
C SER A 227 -2.89 -7.78 17.18
N LEU A 228 -3.86 -7.00 16.70
CA LEU A 228 -3.60 -5.95 15.70
C LEU A 228 -2.57 -4.94 16.20
N ARG A 229 -2.61 -4.61 17.49
CA ARG A 229 -1.72 -3.63 18.12
C ARG A 229 -0.36 -4.22 18.47
N GLY A 230 -0.33 -5.39 19.08
CA GLY A 230 0.91 -6.01 19.60
C GLY A 230 1.73 -6.67 18.51
N SER A 231 1.07 -7.28 17.50
CA SER A 231 1.71 -8.05 16.43
C SER A 231 1.56 -7.37 15.06
N SER A 232 1.62 -6.04 15.02
CA SER A 232 1.34 -5.25 13.82
C SER A 232 2.20 -5.63 12.60
N GLU A 233 3.44 -6.07 12.79
CA GLU A 233 4.33 -6.51 11.71
C GLU A 233 3.87 -7.84 11.11
N VAL A 234 3.48 -8.80 11.96
CA VAL A 234 2.97 -10.11 11.53
C VAL A 234 1.65 -9.93 10.75
N VAL A 235 0.75 -9.09 11.30
CA VAL A 235 -0.52 -8.76 10.65
C VAL A 235 -0.29 -8.08 9.30
N ALA A 236 0.64 -7.12 9.22
CA ALA A 236 0.99 -6.43 7.99
C ALA A 236 1.57 -7.40 6.94
N ALA A 237 2.41 -8.36 7.35
CA ALA A 237 2.91 -9.40 6.46
C ALA A 237 1.77 -10.28 5.92
N ARG A 238 0.83 -10.68 6.78
CA ARG A 238 -0.34 -11.47 6.38
C ARG A 238 -1.26 -10.70 5.41
N ILE A 239 -1.47 -9.40 5.67
CA ILE A 239 -2.21 -8.51 4.75
C ILE A 239 -1.51 -8.45 3.39
N ARG A 240 -0.17 -8.26 3.36
CA ARG A 240 0.62 -8.27 2.12
C ARG A 240 0.43 -9.56 1.33
N ASP A 241 0.53 -10.71 2.00
CA ASP A 241 0.44 -12.03 1.35
C ASP A 241 -0.97 -12.28 0.80
N GLU A 242 -2.01 -11.87 1.52
CA GLU A 242 -3.38 -11.97 1.05
C GLU A 242 -3.64 -11.05 -0.15
N ILE A 243 -3.15 -9.80 -0.11
CA ILE A 243 -3.25 -8.90 -1.26
C ILE A 243 -2.49 -9.49 -2.45
N GLN A 244 -1.24 -9.96 -2.25
CA GLN A 244 -0.41 -10.52 -3.31
C GLN A 244 -1.08 -11.70 -4.01
N LYS A 245 -1.72 -12.59 -3.25
CA LYS A 245 -2.48 -13.72 -3.79
C LYS A 245 -3.59 -13.25 -4.73
N ASN A 246 -4.32 -12.21 -4.32
CA ASN A 246 -5.46 -11.70 -5.08
C ASN A 246 -5.03 -10.92 -6.33
N VAL A 247 -3.89 -10.22 -6.30
CA VAL A 247 -3.45 -9.35 -7.42
C VAL A 247 -2.43 -10.00 -8.35
N ALA A 248 -2.00 -11.22 -8.08
CA ALA A 248 -1.01 -11.95 -8.90
C ALA A 248 -1.45 -12.08 -10.37
N GLU A 249 -2.76 -12.33 -10.60
CA GLU A 249 -3.33 -12.45 -11.95
C GLU A 249 -3.36 -11.13 -12.72
N ALA A 250 -3.31 -10.00 -12.01
CA ALA A 250 -3.21 -8.66 -12.60
C ALA A 250 -1.76 -8.23 -12.87
N GLY A 251 -0.76 -9.10 -12.68
CA GLY A 251 0.65 -8.78 -12.93
C GLY A 251 1.22 -7.71 -12.01
N ILE A 252 0.66 -7.58 -10.81
CA ILE A 252 1.08 -6.63 -9.77
C ILE A 252 1.87 -7.40 -8.71
N GLU A 253 2.95 -6.79 -8.25
CA GLU A 253 3.74 -7.26 -7.12
C GLU A 253 3.58 -6.30 -5.95
N VAL A 254 3.15 -6.84 -4.82
CA VAL A 254 3.07 -6.12 -3.54
C VAL A 254 4.39 -6.33 -2.81
N VAL A 255 5.16 -5.26 -2.68
CA VAL A 255 6.46 -5.29 -2.01
C VAL A 255 6.28 -5.31 -0.50
N GLU A 256 5.43 -4.42 -0.01
CA GLU A 256 5.22 -4.24 1.43
C GLU A 256 3.81 -3.69 1.69
N ALA A 257 3.22 -4.10 2.82
CA ALA A 257 2.05 -3.47 3.39
C ALA A 257 2.37 -2.99 4.81
N ARG A 258 1.86 -1.83 5.20
CA ARG A 258 2.05 -1.26 6.55
C ARG A 258 0.74 -0.71 7.07
N ILE A 259 0.47 -0.95 8.34
CA ILE A 259 -0.65 -0.32 9.04
C ILE A 259 -0.26 1.12 9.35
N THR A 260 -1.00 2.08 8.82
CA THR A 260 -0.75 3.52 9.00
C THR A 260 -1.63 4.14 10.09
N TYR A 261 -2.76 3.52 10.34
CA TYR A 261 -3.70 3.97 11.34
C TYR A 261 -4.42 2.78 11.97
N LEU A 262 -4.54 2.77 13.29
CA LEU A 262 -5.26 1.75 14.03
C LEU A 262 -5.83 2.37 15.31
N ALA A 263 -7.14 2.38 15.44
CA ALA A 263 -7.84 2.87 16.61
C ALA A 263 -9.19 2.19 16.78
N TYR A 264 -9.74 2.18 17.98
CA TYR A 264 -11.15 1.88 18.14
C TYR A 264 -12.02 2.93 17.47
N ALA A 265 -13.15 2.52 16.93
CA ALA A 265 -14.13 3.46 16.40
C ALA A 265 -14.58 4.43 17.51
N PRO A 266 -14.83 5.72 17.17
CA PRO A 266 -15.15 6.76 18.17
C PRO A 266 -16.29 6.40 19.10
N GLU A 267 -17.27 5.62 18.62
CA GLU A 267 -18.46 5.23 19.37
C GLU A 267 -18.16 4.36 20.59
N ILE A 268 -17.09 3.56 20.53
CA ILE A 268 -16.73 2.63 21.60
C ILE A 268 -15.41 2.99 22.30
N ALA A 269 -14.67 3.95 21.77
CA ALA A 269 -13.32 4.27 22.27
C ALA A 269 -13.30 4.58 23.78
N ALA A 270 -14.26 5.35 24.28
CA ALA A 270 -14.35 5.70 25.69
C ALA A 270 -14.64 4.47 26.57
N VAL A 271 -15.54 3.59 26.15
CA VAL A 271 -15.89 2.36 26.88
C VAL A 271 -14.73 1.38 26.89
N MET A 272 -14.03 1.25 25.76
CA MET A 272 -12.85 0.39 25.67
C MET A 272 -11.69 0.89 26.51
N LEU A 273 -11.50 2.20 26.62
CA LEU A 273 -10.51 2.78 27.52
C LEU A 273 -10.83 2.45 28.99
N GLN A 274 -12.09 2.57 29.41
CA GLN A 274 -12.52 2.18 30.75
C GLN A 274 -12.27 0.69 31.02
N ARG A 275 -12.58 -0.18 30.03
CA ARG A 275 -12.30 -1.62 30.13
C ARG A 275 -10.82 -1.91 30.31
N GLN A 276 -9.96 -1.25 29.50
CA GLN A 276 -8.50 -1.39 29.62
C GLN A 276 -7.99 -0.93 30.98
N GLN A 277 -8.49 0.20 31.49
CA GLN A 277 -8.14 0.69 32.83
C GLN A 277 -8.57 -0.28 33.91
N ALA A 278 -9.78 -0.83 33.83
CA ALA A 278 -10.26 -1.82 34.80
C ALA A 278 -9.42 -3.10 34.78
N SER A 279 -9.09 -3.63 33.59
CA SER A 279 -8.21 -4.79 33.45
C SER A 279 -6.83 -4.51 34.05
N ALA A 280 -6.21 -3.38 33.71
CA ALA A 280 -4.90 -2.99 34.22
C ALA A 280 -4.88 -2.89 35.75
N ILE A 281 -5.95 -2.39 36.38
CA ILE A 281 -6.07 -2.33 37.85
C ILE A 281 -6.15 -3.74 38.43
N ILE A 282 -6.91 -4.65 37.82
CA ILE A 282 -7.03 -6.03 38.29
C ILE A 282 -5.68 -6.75 38.16
N ASP A 283 -5.01 -6.61 37.00
CA ASP A 283 -3.71 -7.23 36.75
C ASP A 283 -2.64 -6.70 37.70
N ALA A 284 -2.61 -5.38 37.96
CA ALA A 284 -1.74 -4.77 38.95
C ALA A 284 -1.99 -5.30 40.36
N ARG A 285 -3.25 -5.44 40.78
CA ARG A 285 -3.62 -6.01 42.05
C ARG A 285 -3.21 -7.48 42.18
N LYS A 286 -3.40 -8.27 41.11
CA LYS A 286 -2.95 -9.65 41.10
C LYS A 286 -1.45 -9.75 41.28
N MET A 287 -0.65 -8.95 40.57
CA MET A 287 0.80 -8.91 40.73
C MET A 287 1.23 -8.52 42.18
N ILE A 288 0.51 -7.56 42.79
CA ILE A 288 0.78 -7.19 44.19
C ILE A 288 0.50 -8.37 45.12
N VAL A 289 -0.62 -9.07 44.93
CA VAL A 289 -0.95 -10.23 45.79
C VAL A 289 0.04 -11.37 45.58
N ASP A 290 0.36 -11.72 44.34
CA ASP A 290 1.32 -12.78 43.99
C ASP A 290 2.71 -12.45 44.57
N GLY A 291 3.14 -11.19 44.45
CA GLY A 291 4.38 -10.70 45.05
C GLY A 291 4.37 -10.73 46.55
N ALA A 292 3.25 -10.34 47.20
CA ALA A 292 3.11 -10.38 48.65
C ALA A 292 3.17 -11.82 49.21
N VAL A 293 2.46 -12.76 48.52
CA VAL A 293 2.50 -14.18 48.92
C VAL A 293 3.91 -14.72 48.80
N GLY A 294 4.62 -14.48 47.69
CA GLY A 294 6.01 -14.92 47.51
C GLY A 294 6.97 -14.32 48.55
N MET A 295 6.78 -13.04 48.95
CA MET A 295 7.57 -12.43 50.02
C MET A 295 7.30 -13.07 51.37
N VAL A 296 6.04 -13.41 51.67
CA VAL A 296 5.67 -14.06 52.95
C VAL A 296 6.22 -15.49 52.98
N GLU A 297 6.11 -16.26 51.91
CA GLU A 297 6.69 -17.61 51.79
C GLU A 297 8.20 -17.58 52.03
N MET A 298 8.89 -16.68 51.34
CA MET A 298 10.35 -16.50 51.49
C MET A 298 10.76 -16.09 52.91
N ALA A 299 9.96 -15.24 53.55
CA ALA A 299 10.21 -14.81 54.94
C ALA A 299 10.05 -15.98 55.92
N LEU A 300 8.99 -16.79 55.78
CA LEU A 300 8.74 -17.97 56.62
C LEU A 300 9.83 -19.03 56.44
N GLU A 301 10.24 -19.30 55.17
CA GLU A 301 11.31 -20.25 54.87
C GLU A 301 12.64 -19.85 55.51
N ARG A 302 13.05 -18.58 55.41
CA ARG A 302 14.27 -18.05 56.00
C ARG A 302 14.24 -18.06 57.54
N LEU A 303 13.09 -17.78 58.17
CA LEU A 303 12.95 -17.85 59.61
C LEU A 303 13.06 -19.30 60.13
N ASN A 304 12.53 -20.26 59.34
CA ASN A 304 12.60 -21.69 59.67
C ASN A 304 14.04 -22.23 59.52
N GLU A 305 14.73 -21.89 58.41
CA GLU A 305 16.09 -22.32 58.13
C GLU A 305 17.09 -21.81 59.19
N ASN A 306 16.96 -20.55 59.60
CA ASN A 306 17.86 -19.91 60.53
C ASN A 306 17.50 -20.22 61.99
N LYS A 307 16.44 -20.97 62.27
CA LYS A 307 15.94 -21.32 63.62
C LYS A 307 15.83 -20.11 64.53
N VAL A 308 15.47 -18.95 64.03
CA VAL A 308 15.39 -17.68 64.81
C VAL A 308 14.24 -17.73 65.77
N VAL A 309 13.12 -18.39 65.42
CA VAL A 309 11.95 -18.52 66.26
C VAL A 309 11.27 -19.87 65.92
N GLU A 310 10.91 -20.65 66.94
CA GLU A 310 9.99 -21.79 66.78
C GLU A 310 8.56 -21.26 66.74
N LEU A 311 7.99 -21.23 65.58
CA LEU A 311 6.61 -20.79 65.35
C LEU A 311 5.69 -22.01 65.25
N ASP A 312 4.68 -22.07 66.11
CA ASP A 312 3.57 -22.97 65.96
C ASP A 312 2.67 -22.54 64.79
N ASP A 313 1.78 -23.41 64.31
CA ASP A 313 0.97 -23.15 63.13
C ASP A 313 0.00 -21.98 63.33
N GLU A 314 -0.47 -21.74 64.55
CA GLU A 314 -1.35 -20.63 64.90
C GLU A 314 -0.64 -19.27 64.81
N ARG A 315 0.60 -19.20 65.30
CA ARG A 315 1.42 -18.00 65.18
C ARG A 315 1.89 -17.73 63.78
N LYS A 316 2.19 -18.78 62.97
CA LYS A 316 2.47 -18.65 61.52
C LYS A 316 1.28 -18.04 60.82
N ALA A 317 0.08 -18.56 61.02
CA ALA A 317 -1.15 -18.05 60.40
C ALA A 317 -1.43 -16.59 60.75
N ALA A 318 -1.23 -16.20 62.04
CA ALA A 318 -1.37 -14.82 62.45
C ALA A 318 -0.31 -13.87 61.81
N MET A 319 0.94 -14.34 61.66
CA MET A 319 1.99 -13.59 61.02
C MET A 319 1.77 -13.41 59.55
N VAL A 320 1.33 -14.48 58.82
CA VAL A 320 0.95 -14.45 57.43
C VAL A 320 -0.17 -13.43 57.19
N SER A 321 -1.22 -13.49 57.99
CA SER A 321 -2.35 -12.57 57.92
C SER A 321 -1.92 -11.11 58.09
N ASN A 322 -1.12 -10.83 59.07
CA ASN A 322 -0.62 -9.49 59.33
C ASN A 322 0.30 -8.96 58.23
N LEU A 323 1.21 -9.80 57.73
CA LEU A 323 2.10 -9.44 56.64
C LEU A 323 1.32 -9.17 55.32
N LEU A 324 0.37 -10.02 54.98
CA LEU A 324 -0.46 -9.84 53.80
C LEU A 324 -1.31 -8.56 53.84
N VAL A 325 -1.86 -8.22 55.04
CA VAL A 325 -2.60 -6.96 55.22
C VAL A 325 -1.69 -5.75 54.97
N VAL A 326 -0.45 -5.79 55.47
CA VAL A 326 0.52 -4.70 55.29
C VAL A 326 0.99 -4.61 53.82
N LEU A 327 1.33 -5.75 53.21
CA LEU A 327 1.89 -5.80 51.87
C LEU A 327 0.84 -5.56 50.78
N CYS A 328 -0.40 -6.00 50.96
CA CYS A 328 -1.50 -5.78 50.03
C CYS A 328 -2.29 -4.49 50.29
N GLY A 329 -2.04 -3.81 51.44
CA GLY A 329 -2.74 -2.60 51.81
C GLY A 329 -2.31 -1.39 50.96
N ASN A 330 -3.26 -0.56 50.58
CA ASN A 330 -3.03 0.66 49.77
C ASN A 330 -2.69 1.90 50.65
N ARG A 331 -2.54 1.74 51.94
CA ARG A 331 -2.22 2.83 52.90
C ARG A 331 -0.98 2.46 53.70
N ASP A 332 -0.18 3.46 54.01
CA ASP A 332 0.97 3.30 54.88
C ASP A 332 0.51 2.68 56.18
N ALA A 333 1.10 1.54 56.57
CA ALA A 333 0.80 0.86 57.80
C ALA A 333 1.27 1.76 58.95
N GLN A 334 0.33 2.25 59.78
CA GLN A 334 0.69 2.91 61.03
C GLN A 334 0.96 1.82 62.06
N PRO A 335 2.21 1.71 62.59
CA PRO A 335 2.52 0.74 63.64
C PRO A 335 1.76 1.11 64.88
N ILE A 336 0.77 0.32 65.22
CA ILE A 336 0.15 0.40 66.57
C ILE A 336 1.01 -0.43 67.52
N VAL A 337 1.85 0.25 68.26
CA VAL A 337 2.61 -0.39 69.40
C VAL A 337 1.65 -0.64 70.53
N ASN A 338 1.22 -1.88 70.64
CA ASN A 338 0.46 -2.29 71.86
C ASN A 338 1.43 -2.42 73.00
N SER A 339 1.57 -1.37 73.80
CA SER A 339 2.39 -1.34 75.03
C SER A 339 1.66 -1.89 76.25
N GLY A 340 0.56 -2.62 76.03
CA GLY A 340 -0.31 -3.15 77.09
C GLY A 340 0.10 -4.53 77.59
N SER A 341 0.62 -4.58 78.76
CA SER A 341 0.69 -5.66 79.72
C SER A 341 1.57 -6.86 79.40
N LEU A 342 2.78 -6.77 79.84
CA LEU A 342 3.51 -7.85 80.51
C LEU A 342 2.77 -8.23 81.79
N TYR A 343 1.91 -9.20 81.78
CA TYR A 343 1.55 -10.02 82.94
C TYR A 343 1.27 -11.44 82.45
#